data_7a2e84ac644e9536a22b5ccd0248ae38
#
_entry.id   7a2e84ac644e9536a22b5ccd0248ae38
#
_cell.length_a   1.000
_cell.length_b   1.000
_cell.length_c   1.000
_cell.angle_alpha   90.00
_cell.angle_beta   90.00
_cell.angle_gamma   90.00
#
_symmetry.space_group_name_H-M   'P 1'
#
loop_
_entity.id
_entity.type
_entity.pdbx_description
1 polymer ?
#
loop_
_entity_poly.entity_id
_entity_poly.type
_entity_poly.pdbx_seq_one_letter_code
_entity_poly.pdbx_strand_id
1 'polypeptide(L)'
;MLKTSSILVAFLMVVIPSAVNGQEHSVEVIDAAPESDDVSAELAAQFGTKGIRVKRSATRTACEIWLCKQWPVEAGFKVTEDRLYPFAPGQLVGLLHFSRRGKDFRDQSVSSGWYTLRFGLQPIDGNHEGTSPTRDFLVMVGAEQDAPDKKWEVKDLMKASAEAAGSTHPAMLCLQRATAGSELAVRHDEFHDWWILHTVGKGAADNKTQDVPFDLVVVGHATE
;
A
#
# COMPACT_ATOMS: atom_id res chain seq x y z
N MET A 1 52.53 8.89 63.24
CA MET A 1 52.35 9.18 61.76
C MET A 1 51.39 8.18 61.19
N LEU A 2 50.10 8.51 61.10
CA LEU A 2 49.09 7.69 60.48
C LEU A 2 49.00 8.06 58.97
N LYS A 3 49.19 7.09 58.09
CA LYS A 3 48.93 7.27 56.63
C LYS A 3 47.46 6.89 56.33
N THR A 4 46.71 7.89 55.98
CA THR A 4 45.34 7.70 55.44
C THR A 4 45.42 7.35 53.95
N SER A 5 45.05 6.15 53.60
CA SER A 5 44.86 5.73 52.18
C SER A 5 43.46 6.10 51.75
N SER A 6 43.36 6.98 50.78
CA SER A 6 42.09 7.29 50.09
C SER A 6 41.82 6.26 48.99
N ILE A 7 40.73 5.54 49.12
CA ILE A 7 40.23 4.62 48.08
C ILE A 7 39.33 5.42 47.13
N LEU A 8 39.75 5.57 45.88
CA LEU A 8 39.00 6.19 44.82
C LEU A 8 38.06 5.12 44.20
N VAL A 9 36.77 5.21 44.49
CA VAL A 9 35.77 4.34 43.87
C VAL A 9 35.37 4.96 42.53
N ALA A 10 35.81 4.37 41.42
CA ALA A 10 35.39 4.75 40.09
C ALA A 10 34.01 4.16 39.81
N PHE A 11 33.01 5.01 39.66
CA PHE A 11 31.65 4.63 39.25
C PHE A 11 31.62 4.45 37.73
N LEU A 12 31.59 3.22 37.25
CA LEU A 12 31.45 2.90 35.84
C LEU A 12 29.98 3.07 35.46
N MET A 13 29.62 4.18 34.76
CA MET A 13 28.30 4.34 34.16
C MET A 13 28.18 3.41 32.95
N VAL A 14 27.45 2.33 33.09
CA VAL A 14 27.04 1.48 31.99
C VAL A 14 25.87 2.20 31.28
N VAL A 15 26.14 2.83 30.14
CA VAL A 15 25.13 3.33 29.25
C VAL A 15 24.53 2.12 28.52
N ILE A 16 23.38 1.66 28.97
CA ILE A 16 22.60 0.65 28.25
C ILE A 16 21.93 1.38 27.07
N PRO A 17 22.26 1.06 25.81
CA PRO A 17 21.52 1.61 24.70
C PRO A 17 20.07 1.11 24.81
N SER A 18 19.12 2.02 25.01
CA SER A 18 17.71 1.71 24.87
C SER A 18 17.48 1.35 23.41
N ALA A 19 17.31 0.06 23.12
CA ALA A 19 16.79 -0.38 21.84
C ALA A 19 15.37 0.22 21.69
N VAL A 20 15.26 1.28 20.92
CA VAL A 20 13.96 1.76 20.44
C VAL A 20 13.45 0.63 19.52
N ASN A 21 12.60 -0.26 20.06
CA ASN A 21 11.85 -1.20 19.28
C ASN A 21 10.82 -0.43 18.45
N GLY A 22 11.27 0.26 17.41
CA GLY A 22 10.42 0.71 16.33
C GLY A 22 9.78 -0.53 15.75
N GLN A 23 8.47 -0.51 15.58
CA GLN A 23 7.70 -1.63 15.01
C GLN A 23 8.10 -1.77 13.54
N GLU A 24 9.09 -2.61 13.27
CA GLU A 24 9.67 -2.78 11.94
C GLU A 24 8.72 -3.63 11.09
N HIS A 25 8.21 -3.05 10.01
CA HIS A 25 7.41 -3.79 9.03
C HIS A 25 8.36 -4.57 8.10
N SER A 26 7.88 -5.71 7.63
CA SER A 26 8.61 -6.55 6.69
C SER A 26 7.67 -7.09 5.62
N VAL A 27 8.22 -7.59 4.53
CA VAL A 27 7.46 -8.24 3.46
C VAL A 27 7.88 -9.68 3.28
N GLU A 28 6.94 -10.52 2.88
CA GLU A 28 7.18 -11.89 2.46
C GLU A 28 6.32 -12.22 1.23
N VAL A 29 6.82 -13.11 0.39
CA VAL A 29 6.05 -13.61 -0.75
C VAL A 29 5.10 -14.70 -0.28
N ILE A 30 3.83 -14.60 -0.68
CA ILE A 30 2.83 -15.66 -0.56
C ILE A 30 2.90 -16.48 -1.84
N ASP A 31 3.29 -17.74 -1.75
CA ASP A 31 3.38 -18.63 -2.92
C ASP A 31 2.04 -19.36 -3.15
N ALA A 32 0.98 -18.59 -3.28
CA ALA A 32 -0.39 -19.02 -3.54
C ALA A 32 -1.19 -17.92 -4.24
N ALA A 33 -2.11 -18.32 -5.12
CA ALA A 33 -3.14 -17.45 -5.66
C ALA A 33 -4.12 -17.03 -4.55
N PRO A 34 -4.86 -15.92 -4.72
CA PRO A 34 -5.92 -15.56 -3.78
C PRO A 34 -7.04 -16.61 -3.84
N GLU A 35 -7.47 -17.09 -2.68
CA GLU A 35 -8.54 -18.09 -2.54
C GLU A 35 -9.52 -17.64 -1.47
N SER A 36 -10.78 -17.37 -1.90
CA SER A 36 -11.87 -16.98 -1.01
C SER A 36 -13.19 -17.08 -1.76
N ASP A 37 -14.27 -17.37 -1.05
CA ASP A 37 -15.63 -17.31 -1.58
C ASP A 37 -16.09 -15.87 -1.91
N ASP A 38 -15.44 -14.86 -1.33
CA ASP A 38 -15.71 -13.45 -1.61
C ASP A 38 -15.08 -12.98 -2.94
N VAL A 39 -14.22 -13.79 -3.56
CA VAL A 39 -13.51 -13.46 -4.79
C VAL A 39 -13.97 -14.40 -5.91
N SER A 40 -14.71 -13.87 -6.88
CA SER A 40 -15.17 -14.70 -8.00
C SER A 40 -14.01 -15.33 -8.77
N ALA A 41 -14.26 -16.49 -9.41
CA ALA A 41 -13.23 -17.18 -10.20
C ALA A 41 -12.68 -16.31 -11.34
N GLU A 42 -13.54 -15.51 -11.98
CA GLU A 42 -13.16 -14.57 -13.04
C GLU A 42 -12.25 -13.47 -12.50
N LEU A 43 -12.54 -12.99 -11.30
CA LEU A 43 -11.72 -11.97 -10.63
C LEU A 43 -10.38 -12.56 -10.19
N ALA A 44 -10.39 -13.73 -9.54
CA ALA A 44 -9.18 -14.43 -9.12
C ALA A 44 -8.24 -14.74 -10.31
N ALA A 45 -8.78 -15.05 -11.47
CA ALA A 45 -8.02 -15.30 -12.69
C ALA A 45 -7.19 -14.11 -13.18
N GLN A 46 -7.50 -12.88 -12.75
CA GLN A 46 -6.75 -11.68 -13.13
C GLN A 46 -5.44 -11.55 -12.36
N PHE A 47 -5.34 -12.14 -11.18
CA PHE A 47 -4.19 -11.94 -10.28
C PHE A 47 -3.11 -12.98 -10.47
N GLY A 48 -1.88 -12.60 -10.06
CA GLY A 48 -0.74 -13.51 -10.05
C GLY A 48 -0.95 -14.69 -9.08
N THR A 49 -0.18 -15.75 -9.30
CA THR A 49 -0.14 -16.91 -8.39
C THR A 49 0.72 -16.66 -7.15
N LYS A 50 1.31 -15.47 -7.06
CA LYS A 50 2.09 -15.02 -5.91
C LYS A 50 1.51 -13.72 -5.38
N GLY A 51 1.36 -13.67 -4.07
CA GLY A 51 0.96 -12.48 -3.34
C GLY A 51 2.12 -11.91 -2.51
N ILE A 52 1.87 -10.76 -1.93
CA ILE A 52 2.79 -10.03 -1.05
C ILE A 52 2.09 -9.88 0.30
N ARG A 53 2.70 -10.39 1.36
CA ARG A 53 2.23 -10.15 2.72
C ARG A 53 3.08 -9.08 3.37
N VAL A 54 2.44 -8.00 3.80
CA VAL A 54 3.07 -6.97 4.62
C VAL A 54 2.85 -7.33 6.09
N LYS A 55 3.94 -7.52 6.82
CA LYS A 55 3.92 -7.88 8.23
C LYS A 55 4.19 -6.66 9.08
N ARG A 56 3.39 -6.47 10.11
CA ARG A 56 3.58 -5.45 11.15
C ARG A 56 4.51 -5.94 12.27
N SER A 57 4.67 -7.25 12.42
CA SER A 57 5.57 -7.94 13.34
C SER A 57 5.68 -9.41 12.95
N ALA A 58 6.47 -10.20 13.66
CA ALA A 58 6.60 -11.63 13.39
C ALA A 58 5.24 -12.39 13.36
N THR A 59 4.24 -11.92 14.12
CA THR A 59 2.94 -12.58 14.29
C THR A 59 1.74 -11.80 13.76
N ARG A 60 1.94 -10.58 13.26
CA ARG A 60 0.84 -9.70 12.79
C ARG A 60 1.03 -9.31 11.35
N THR A 61 0.04 -9.63 10.53
CA THR A 61 -0.09 -9.15 9.16
C THR A 61 -0.80 -7.79 9.16
N ALA A 62 -0.27 -6.84 8.40
CA ALA A 62 -0.93 -5.57 8.11
C ALA A 62 -1.94 -5.77 6.99
N CYS A 63 -1.49 -6.29 5.84
CA CYS A 63 -2.33 -6.63 4.70
C CYS A 63 -1.63 -7.66 3.80
N GLU A 64 -2.39 -8.22 2.86
CA GLU A 64 -1.91 -9.08 1.80
C GLU A 64 -2.36 -8.51 0.46
N ILE A 65 -1.50 -8.54 -0.57
CA ILE A 65 -1.75 -7.90 -1.86
C ILE A 65 -1.37 -8.85 -2.99
N TRP A 66 -2.25 -8.99 -3.98
CA TRP A 66 -1.98 -9.66 -5.25
C TRP A 66 -2.14 -8.64 -6.37
N LEU A 67 -1.10 -8.45 -7.16
CA LEU A 67 -1.17 -7.61 -8.34
C LEU A 67 -1.80 -8.36 -9.52
N CYS A 68 -2.44 -7.65 -10.44
CA CYS A 68 -2.85 -8.25 -11.70
C CYS A 68 -1.63 -8.84 -12.43
N LYS A 69 -1.83 -9.96 -13.13
CA LYS A 69 -0.79 -10.62 -13.94
C LYS A 69 -0.13 -9.67 -14.92
N GLN A 70 -0.95 -8.77 -15.47
CA GLN A 70 -0.54 -7.75 -16.40
C GLN A 70 -1.51 -6.59 -16.39
N TRP A 71 -1.01 -5.37 -16.51
CA TRP A 71 -1.81 -4.16 -16.62
C TRP A 71 -1.82 -3.64 -18.05
N PRO A 72 -2.96 -3.32 -18.65
CA PRO A 72 -2.97 -2.42 -19.80
C PRO A 72 -2.41 -1.07 -19.36
N VAL A 73 -1.43 -0.54 -20.08
CA VAL A 73 -0.77 0.71 -19.73
C VAL A 73 -0.70 1.64 -20.94
N GLU A 74 -0.64 2.93 -20.68
CA GLU A 74 -0.52 3.95 -21.72
C GLU A 74 0.84 3.84 -22.42
N ALA A 75 0.83 3.72 -23.75
CA ALA A 75 2.03 3.65 -24.55
C ALA A 75 2.82 4.98 -24.50
N GLY A 76 4.13 4.89 -24.26
CA GLY A 76 4.99 6.07 -24.19
C GLY A 76 4.74 6.98 -22.99
N PHE A 77 4.02 6.49 -21.97
CA PHE A 77 3.75 7.25 -20.74
C PHE A 77 5.04 7.80 -20.12
N LYS A 78 4.96 9.04 -19.68
CA LYS A 78 6.02 9.70 -18.91
C LYS A 78 5.44 10.18 -17.58
N VAL A 79 6.15 9.86 -16.51
CA VAL A 79 5.82 10.34 -15.16
C VAL A 79 5.89 11.86 -15.11
N THR A 80 4.84 12.48 -14.58
CA THR A 80 4.75 13.92 -14.30
C THR A 80 4.47 14.15 -12.82
N GLU A 81 4.35 15.40 -12.39
CA GLU A 81 3.90 15.73 -11.03
C GLU A 81 2.41 15.43 -10.85
N ASP A 82 1.62 15.58 -11.92
CA ASP A 82 0.18 15.35 -11.91
C ASP A 82 -0.21 13.88 -12.02
N ARG A 83 0.67 13.02 -12.53
CA ARG A 83 0.38 11.61 -12.76
C ARG A 83 1.65 10.77 -12.73
N LEU A 84 1.68 9.82 -11.80
CA LEU A 84 2.84 8.96 -11.56
C LEU A 84 2.76 7.63 -12.30
N TYR A 85 1.55 7.15 -12.60
CA TYR A 85 1.32 5.81 -13.13
C TYR A 85 0.57 5.80 -14.45
N PRO A 86 0.91 4.84 -15.35
CA PRO A 86 0.33 4.74 -16.70
C PRO A 86 -1.06 4.07 -16.72
N PHE A 87 -1.81 4.10 -15.60
CA PHE A 87 -3.10 3.44 -15.47
C PHE A 87 -4.27 4.35 -15.87
N ALA A 88 -5.32 3.78 -16.43
CA ALA A 88 -6.57 4.48 -16.67
C ALA A 88 -7.41 4.58 -15.38
N PRO A 89 -8.14 5.69 -15.16
CA PRO A 89 -9.08 5.78 -14.03
C PRO A 89 -10.08 4.61 -14.03
N GLY A 90 -10.31 4.01 -12.84
CA GLY A 90 -11.16 2.83 -12.67
C GLY A 90 -10.50 1.50 -13.04
N GLN A 91 -9.29 1.50 -13.58
CA GLN A 91 -8.58 0.28 -13.95
C GLN A 91 -8.31 -0.60 -12.73
N LEU A 92 -8.56 -1.91 -12.87
CA LEU A 92 -8.19 -2.91 -11.87
C LEU A 92 -6.66 -3.05 -11.82
N VAL A 93 -6.09 -2.87 -10.63
CA VAL A 93 -4.63 -2.92 -10.40
C VAL A 93 -4.25 -4.14 -9.57
N GLY A 94 -5.06 -4.50 -8.59
CA GLY A 94 -4.74 -5.59 -7.69
C GLY A 94 -5.91 -5.99 -6.80
N LEU A 95 -5.62 -6.89 -5.88
CA LEU A 95 -6.51 -7.38 -4.83
C LEU A 95 -5.81 -7.19 -3.49
N LEU A 96 -6.55 -6.75 -2.49
CA LEU A 96 -6.09 -6.53 -1.12
C LEU A 96 -6.91 -7.40 -0.17
N HIS A 97 -6.24 -8.00 0.80
CA HIS A 97 -6.89 -8.71 1.89
C HIS A 97 -6.49 -8.13 3.25
N PHE A 98 -7.47 -7.81 4.05
CA PHE A 98 -7.31 -7.52 5.46
C PHE A 98 -7.85 -8.70 6.28
N SER A 99 -6.97 -9.49 6.91
CA SER A 99 -7.37 -10.58 7.82
C SER A 99 -8.02 -10.08 9.12
N ARG A 100 -7.83 -8.80 9.44
CA ARG A 100 -8.43 -8.05 10.54
C ARG A 100 -8.74 -6.65 10.05
N ARG A 101 -9.42 -5.85 10.90
CA ARG A 101 -9.67 -4.44 10.58
C ARG A 101 -8.36 -3.73 10.17
N GLY A 102 -8.37 -3.14 8.99
CA GLY A 102 -7.31 -2.32 8.44
C GLY A 102 -7.58 -0.83 8.59
N LYS A 103 -6.72 -0.03 8.00
CA LYS A 103 -6.88 1.41 7.83
C LYS A 103 -6.54 1.79 6.40
N ASP A 104 -7.19 2.83 5.92
CA ASP A 104 -6.88 3.45 4.65
C ASP A 104 -5.94 4.66 4.84
N PHE A 105 -5.59 5.33 3.75
CA PHE A 105 -4.71 6.50 3.78
C PHE A 105 -5.38 7.75 4.40
N ARG A 106 -6.67 7.73 4.66
CA ARG A 106 -7.42 8.78 5.37
C ARG A 106 -7.64 8.47 6.85
N ASP A 107 -6.93 7.48 7.40
CA ASP A 107 -7.10 6.94 8.76
C ASP A 107 -8.50 6.35 9.04
N GLN A 108 -9.31 6.11 8.01
CA GLN A 108 -10.59 5.44 8.15
C GLN A 108 -10.39 3.97 8.47
N SER A 109 -11.22 3.43 9.36
CA SER A 109 -11.23 1.99 9.63
C SER A 109 -11.91 1.24 8.48
N VAL A 110 -11.21 0.25 7.92
CA VAL A 110 -11.73 -0.67 6.89
C VAL A 110 -11.92 -2.04 7.53
N SER A 111 -13.05 -2.68 7.30
CA SER A 111 -13.36 -4.01 7.85
C SER A 111 -12.37 -5.07 7.35
N SER A 112 -12.26 -6.20 8.05
CA SER A 112 -11.61 -7.39 7.48
C SER A 112 -12.39 -7.87 6.26
N GLY A 113 -11.68 -8.37 5.24
CA GLY A 113 -12.28 -8.82 4.00
C GLY A 113 -11.38 -8.64 2.79
N TRP A 114 -11.93 -8.91 1.63
CA TRP A 114 -11.26 -8.84 0.34
C TRP A 114 -11.73 -7.62 -0.45
N TYR A 115 -10.79 -6.89 -1.03
CA TYR A 115 -11.05 -5.66 -1.74
C TYR A 115 -10.28 -5.64 -3.05
N THR A 116 -10.95 -5.29 -4.15
CA THR A 116 -10.24 -4.92 -5.37
C THR A 116 -9.60 -3.55 -5.19
N LEU A 117 -8.47 -3.36 -5.83
CA LEU A 117 -7.75 -2.09 -5.88
C LEU A 117 -7.90 -1.50 -7.29
N ARG A 118 -8.59 -0.39 -7.40
CA ARG A 118 -8.81 0.32 -8.66
C ARG A 118 -8.13 1.67 -8.66
N PHE A 119 -7.48 1.99 -9.78
CA PHE A 119 -6.75 3.23 -9.91
C PHE A 119 -7.68 4.44 -9.95
N GLY A 120 -7.31 5.48 -9.22
CA GLY A 120 -7.99 6.77 -9.20
C GLY A 120 -7.01 7.93 -9.17
N LEU A 121 -7.46 9.07 -9.63
CA LEU A 121 -6.74 10.35 -9.55
C LEU A 121 -7.53 11.32 -8.69
N GLN A 122 -6.85 11.97 -7.76
CA GLN A 122 -7.44 13.04 -6.98
C GLN A 122 -7.82 14.21 -7.91
N PRO A 123 -9.04 14.74 -7.78
CA PRO A 123 -9.44 15.92 -8.55
C PRO A 123 -8.51 17.11 -8.30
N ILE A 124 -8.34 17.96 -9.31
CA ILE A 124 -7.68 19.25 -9.15
C ILE A 124 -8.76 20.27 -8.80
N ASP A 125 -9.02 20.42 -7.53
CA ASP A 125 -9.94 21.42 -7.01
C ASP A 125 -9.44 21.92 -5.64
N GLY A 126 -9.95 23.06 -5.19
CA GLY A 126 -9.51 23.68 -3.93
C GLY A 126 -9.84 22.88 -2.66
N ASN A 127 -10.66 21.82 -2.77
CA ASN A 127 -11.03 21.00 -1.61
C ASN A 127 -10.01 19.88 -1.35
N HIS A 128 -9.11 19.61 -2.31
CA HIS A 128 -8.15 18.53 -2.23
C HIS A 128 -6.70 19.00 -2.18
N GLU A 129 -6.46 20.32 -2.21
CA GLU A 129 -5.10 20.87 -2.10
C GLU A 129 -4.49 20.53 -0.74
N GLY A 130 -3.24 20.02 -0.77
CA GLY A 130 -2.46 19.68 0.44
C GLY A 130 -2.87 18.39 1.16
N THR A 131 -3.90 17.68 0.72
CA THR A 131 -4.37 16.45 1.38
C THR A 131 -3.52 15.22 1.08
N SER A 132 -2.69 15.27 0.04
CA SER A 132 -1.71 14.24 -0.31
C SER A 132 -0.61 14.84 -1.18
N PRO A 133 0.64 14.34 -1.07
CA PRO A 133 1.74 14.78 -1.94
C PRO A 133 1.61 14.28 -3.38
N THR A 134 0.70 13.34 -3.66
CA THR A 134 0.45 12.78 -4.99
C THR A 134 -1.03 12.71 -5.27
N ARG A 135 -1.39 12.66 -6.56
CA ARG A 135 -2.78 12.52 -6.98
C ARG A 135 -3.18 11.09 -7.29
N ASP A 136 -2.22 10.19 -7.34
CA ASP A 136 -2.40 8.79 -7.72
C ASP A 136 -2.80 7.97 -6.51
N PHE A 137 -3.96 7.28 -6.59
CA PHE A 137 -4.52 6.47 -5.52
C PHE A 137 -5.01 5.12 -6.03
N LEU A 138 -5.08 4.15 -5.13
CA LEU A 138 -5.84 2.93 -5.30
C LEU A 138 -7.09 2.99 -4.42
N VAL A 139 -8.24 2.90 -5.05
CA VAL A 139 -9.55 2.90 -4.41
C VAL A 139 -9.94 1.47 -4.10
N MET A 140 -10.35 1.19 -2.86
CA MET A 140 -10.79 -0.14 -2.41
C MET A 140 -12.28 -0.32 -2.68
N VAL A 141 -12.66 -1.45 -3.28
CA VAL A 141 -14.06 -1.87 -3.47
C VAL A 141 -14.19 -3.30 -2.95
N GLY A 142 -15.27 -3.63 -2.23
CA GLY A 142 -15.53 -5.00 -1.82
C GLY A 142 -15.45 -5.97 -3.01
N ALA A 143 -14.68 -7.05 -2.88
CA ALA A 143 -14.41 -7.94 -4.01
C ALA A 143 -15.68 -8.63 -4.52
N GLU A 144 -16.65 -8.88 -3.64
CA GLU A 144 -17.97 -9.44 -3.98
C GLU A 144 -18.83 -8.52 -4.83
N GLN A 145 -18.52 -7.22 -4.88
CA GLN A 145 -19.27 -6.21 -5.67
C GLN A 145 -18.59 -5.86 -6.99
N ASP A 146 -17.43 -6.45 -7.26
CA ASP A 146 -16.59 -6.08 -8.38
C ASP A 146 -16.40 -7.24 -9.38
N ALA A 147 -16.04 -6.89 -10.62
CA ALA A 147 -15.74 -7.83 -11.69
C ALA A 147 -14.59 -7.27 -12.57
N PRO A 148 -13.80 -8.14 -13.24
CA PRO A 148 -12.62 -7.71 -13.98
C PRO A 148 -12.91 -6.67 -15.07
N ASP A 149 -14.00 -6.87 -15.80
CA ASP A 149 -14.43 -6.08 -16.95
C ASP A 149 -15.43 -4.96 -16.57
N LYS A 150 -15.77 -4.84 -15.29
CA LYS A 150 -16.69 -3.82 -14.82
C LYS A 150 -16.15 -2.43 -15.10
N LYS A 151 -16.86 -1.70 -15.94
CA LYS A 151 -16.59 -0.29 -16.20
C LYS A 151 -17.27 0.53 -15.11
N TRP A 152 -16.45 1.16 -14.30
CA TRP A 152 -16.92 2.02 -13.24
C TRP A 152 -17.01 3.47 -13.73
N GLU A 153 -18.18 4.06 -13.59
CA GLU A 153 -18.27 5.52 -13.55
C GLU A 153 -17.63 6.02 -12.26
N VAL A 154 -16.89 7.12 -12.33
CA VAL A 154 -16.12 7.65 -11.18
C VAL A 154 -16.98 7.79 -9.93
N LYS A 155 -18.19 8.34 -10.08
CA LYS A 155 -19.13 8.53 -8.97
C LYS A 155 -19.53 7.22 -8.30
N ASP A 156 -19.79 6.17 -9.10
CA ASP A 156 -20.23 4.88 -8.59
C ASP A 156 -19.07 4.13 -7.94
N LEU A 157 -17.86 4.25 -8.49
CA LEU A 157 -16.64 3.73 -7.89
C LEU A 157 -16.39 4.34 -6.50
N MET A 158 -16.49 5.67 -6.39
CA MET A 158 -16.28 6.37 -5.11
C MET A 158 -17.34 5.98 -4.08
N LYS A 159 -18.60 5.80 -4.52
CA LYS A 159 -19.68 5.35 -3.64
C LYS A 159 -19.44 3.91 -3.13
N ALA A 160 -19.14 2.97 -4.01
CA ALA A 160 -18.83 1.58 -3.62
C ALA A 160 -17.63 1.51 -2.66
N SER A 161 -16.64 2.36 -2.87
CA SER A 161 -15.47 2.48 -1.99
C SER A 161 -15.83 3.08 -0.63
N ALA A 162 -16.71 4.07 -0.57
CA ALA A 162 -17.19 4.64 0.70
C ALA A 162 -17.95 3.59 1.51
N GLU A 163 -18.72 2.71 0.86
CA GLU A 163 -19.40 1.58 1.49
C GLU A 163 -18.38 0.62 2.13
N ALA A 164 -17.26 0.33 1.45
CA ALA A 164 -16.17 -0.51 1.98
C ALA A 164 -15.54 0.06 3.25
N ALA A 165 -15.45 1.38 3.37
CA ALA A 165 -14.99 2.07 4.59
C ALA A 165 -16.11 2.25 5.64
N GLY A 166 -17.38 1.95 5.30
CA GLY A 166 -18.52 2.29 6.15
C GLY A 166 -18.64 3.79 6.43
N SER A 167 -18.28 4.62 5.45
CA SER A 167 -18.10 6.08 5.54
C SER A 167 -18.79 6.79 4.38
N THR A 168 -18.76 8.12 4.38
CA THR A 168 -19.15 8.96 3.23
C THR A 168 -17.98 9.26 2.29
N HIS A 169 -16.78 8.84 2.64
CA HIS A 169 -15.57 9.04 1.87
C HIS A 169 -15.01 7.70 1.38
N PRO A 170 -14.48 7.63 0.15
CA PRO A 170 -13.90 6.41 -0.38
C PRO A 170 -12.72 5.93 0.47
N ALA A 171 -12.58 4.62 0.59
CA ALA A 171 -11.40 3.97 1.15
C ALA A 171 -10.29 3.94 0.10
N MET A 172 -9.10 4.45 0.43
CA MET A 172 -8.03 4.56 -0.55
C MET A 172 -6.64 4.35 0.05
N LEU A 173 -5.71 3.90 -0.79
CA LEU A 173 -4.28 3.84 -0.51
C LEU A 173 -3.53 4.80 -1.45
N CYS A 174 -2.56 5.53 -0.92
CA CYS A 174 -1.80 6.49 -1.68
C CYS A 174 -0.66 5.81 -2.46
N LEU A 175 -0.55 6.13 -3.75
CA LEU A 175 0.59 5.75 -4.57
C LEU A 175 1.67 6.83 -4.50
N GLN A 176 2.92 6.41 -4.36
CA GLN A 176 4.07 7.28 -4.34
C GLN A 176 4.85 7.16 -5.64
N ARG A 177 5.70 8.15 -5.94
CA ARG A 177 6.65 8.03 -7.05
C ARG A 177 7.53 6.79 -6.83
N ALA A 178 7.46 5.87 -7.76
CA ALA A 178 8.19 4.61 -7.65
C ALA A 178 9.70 4.86 -7.55
N THR A 179 10.32 4.19 -6.61
CA THR A 179 11.77 4.16 -6.45
C THR A 179 12.42 3.29 -7.53
N ALA A 180 13.69 3.54 -7.81
CA ALA A 180 14.44 2.67 -8.72
C ALA A 180 14.75 1.34 -8.02
N GLY A 181 14.63 0.24 -8.74
CA GLY A 181 14.91 -1.11 -8.24
C GLY A 181 13.87 -2.10 -8.72
N SER A 182 14.14 -3.38 -8.49
CA SER A 182 13.23 -4.49 -8.83
C SER A 182 12.98 -5.42 -7.64
N GLU A 183 13.60 -5.15 -6.49
CA GLU A 183 13.47 -5.99 -5.30
C GLU A 183 12.19 -5.65 -4.53
N LEU A 184 11.46 -6.70 -4.13
CA LEU A 184 10.34 -6.56 -3.21
C LEU A 184 10.85 -6.06 -1.86
N ALA A 185 10.37 -4.91 -1.41
CA ALA A 185 10.78 -4.29 -0.16
C ALA A 185 9.64 -3.50 0.48
N VAL A 186 9.74 -3.28 1.79
CA VAL A 186 8.99 -2.23 2.47
C VAL A 186 9.99 -1.28 3.13
N ARG A 187 9.79 0.01 2.93
CA ARG A 187 10.62 1.07 3.52
C ARG A 187 9.81 1.97 4.42
N HIS A 188 10.45 2.51 5.44
CA HIS A 188 9.86 3.51 6.33
C HIS A 188 10.23 4.92 5.86
N ASP A 189 9.24 5.74 5.61
CA ASP A 189 9.39 7.19 5.48
C ASP A 189 9.16 7.80 6.88
N GLU A 190 10.26 8.10 7.58
CA GLU A 190 10.24 8.59 8.96
C GLU A 190 9.58 9.97 9.08
N PHE A 191 9.63 10.78 8.02
CA PHE A 191 9.07 12.13 8.04
C PHE A 191 7.54 12.11 8.09
N HIS A 192 6.92 11.18 7.35
CA HIS A 192 5.46 11.06 7.29
C HIS A 192 4.93 9.90 8.17
N ASP A 193 5.81 9.10 8.75
CA ASP A 193 5.49 7.82 9.40
C ASP A 193 4.74 6.85 8.48
N TRP A 194 5.22 6.73 7.22
CA TRP A 194 4.64 5.83 6.23
C TRP A 194 5.50 4.62 5.98
N TRP A 195 4.85 3.48 5.87
CA TRP A 195 5.46 2.25 5.36
C TRP A 195 5.03 2.05 3.92
N ILE A 196 6.01 2.10 3.03
CA ILE A 196 5.80 2.11 1.59
C ILE A 196 6.30 0.79 1.02
N LEU A 197 5.37 0.01 0.47
CA LEU A 197 5.66 -1.20 -0.27
C LEU A 197 6.21 -0.84 -1.64
N HIS A 198 7.42 -1.31 -1.95
CA HIS A 198 7.99 -1.29 -3.30
C HIS A 198 7.88 -2.66 -3.94
N THR A 199 7.43 -2.72 -5.18
CA THR A 199 7.37 -3.94 -6.00
C THR A 199 7.36 -3.58 -7.48
N VAL A 200 7.42 -4.59 -8.36
CA VAL A 200 7.38 -4.38 -9.81
C VAL A 200 6.30 -5.28 -10.41
N GLY A 201 5.35 -4.68 -11.09
CA GLY A 201 4.36 -5.39 -11.89
C GLY A 201 4.69 -5.39 -13.39
N LYS A 202 3.82 -6.00 -14.20
CA LYS A 202 3.96 -6.09 -15.65
C LYS A 202 2.90 -5.25 -16.34
N GLY A 203 3.35 -4.29 -17.14
CA GLY A 203 2.50 -3.49 -18.01
C GLY A 203 2.54 -3.99 -19.44
N ALA A 204 1.46 -3.82 -20.19
CA ALA A 204 1.38 -4.11 -21.62
C ALA A 204 0.88 -2.89 -22.40
N ALA A 205 1.62 -2.49 -23.42
CA ALA A 205 1.25 -1.49 -24.40
C ALA A 205 1.78 -1.91 -25.78
N ASP A 206 1.02 -1.70 -26.86
CA ASP A 206 1.43 -1.96 -28.23
C ASP A 206 2.06 -3.36 -28.44
N ASN A 207 1.46 -4.40 -27.84
CA ASN A 207 1.95 -5.79 -27.84
C ASN A 207 3.35 -5.98 -27.20
N LYS A 208 3.81 -5.03 -26.40
CA LYS A 208 5.05 -5.14 -25.64
C LYS A 208 4.76 -5.18 -24.15
N THR A 209 5.48 -6.04 -23.44
CA THR A 209 5.48 -6.07 -21.97
C THR A 209 6.63 -5.24 -21.44
N GLN A 210 6.36 -4.48 -20.39
CA GLN A 210 7.35 -3.67 -19.69
C GLN A 210 7.18 -3.80 -18.17
N ASP A 211 8.24 -3.57 -17.46
CA ASP A 211 8.19 -3.48 -16.01
C ASP A 211 7.60 -2.13 -15.59
N VAL A 212 6.72 -2.18 -14.59
CA VAL A 212 6.12 -1.01 -13.97
C VAL A 212 6.47 -1.04 -12.49
N PRO A 213 7.48 -0.27 -12.06
CA PRO A 213 7.79 -0.10 -10.65
C PRO A 213 6.58 0.53 -9.94
N PHE A 214 6.33 0.10 -8.70
CA PHE A 214 5.10 0.39 -8.00
C PHE A 214 5.36 0.60 -6.51
N ASP A 215 5.10 1.82 -6.01
CA ASP A 215 5.27 2.20 -4.61
C ASP A 215 3.92 2.57 -4.01
N LEU A 216 3.51 1.84 -2.96
CA LEU A 216 2.21 1.97 -2.32
C LEU A 216 2.37 2.19 -0.82
N VAL A 217 1.77 3.24 -0.27
CA VAL A 217 1.66 3.41 1.18
C VAL A 217 0.68 2.36 1.72
N VAL A 218 1.20 1.37 2.43
CA VAL A 218 0.42 0.25 2.98
C VAL A 218 0.12 0.40 4.47
N VAL A 219 0.86 1.26 5.16
CA VAL A 219 0.61 1.68 6.54
C VAL A 219 1.02 3.14 6.67
N GLY A 220 0.16 3.94 7.28
CA GLY A 220 0.30 5.39 7.38
C GLY A 220 -0.91 6.11 6.81
N HIS A 221 -1.01 7.39 7.08
CA HIS A 221 -2.13 8.22 6.63
C HIS A 221 -1.65 9.64 6.29
N ALA A 222 -2.50 10.40 5.60
CA ALA A 222 -2.26 11.81 5.36
C ALA A 222 -2.16 12.55 6.70
N THR A 223 -1.17 13.40 6.86
CA THR A 223 -1.09 14.36 7.96
C THR A 223 -1.82 15.62 7.51
N GLU A 224 -2.80 16.06 8.31
CA GLU A 224 -3.48 17.36 8.13
C GLU A 224 -2.51 18.53 8.35
#